data_0ba567f567f5386af9e0797249a49fca
#
_entry.id   0ba567f567f5386af9e0797249a49fca
#
_cell.length_a   1.000
_cell.length_b   1.000
_cell.length_c   1.000
_cell.angle_alpha   90.00
_cell.angle_beta   90.00
_cell.angle_gamma   90.00
#
_symmetry.space_group_name_H-M   'P 1'
#
loop_
_entity.id
_entity.type
_entity.pdbx_description
1 polymer ?
#
loop_
_entity_poly.entity_id
_entity_poly.type
_entity_poly.pdbx_seq_one_letter_code
_entity_poly.pdbx_strand_id
1 'polypeptide(L)'
;EMIPYWKELGINTIELMPAYEFMESGTCKNSESEKMVSEKHTQGRVNFWGYMYGYYFAPKRSYCATDDPEKEFKTFIKKLHQAGIACIMEMYFPRECNPVTALRALQFWKLYYHVDGFHVLGEGVSAKLLMHDGVLSDTRLMFHDFDESQIRKKKKPEDKCIAQYNPGFLQDMRRFLKSDEDMVSAAAYHIRRNPNIYAVINYMACQDGFTMNDMVTYNYRHNEANQENNQDGSSYNYSWNCGVEGPSRRLQIRQMRERQIRNAFLMVLLSQGVPMIYGGDEFGNSQNGNNNAYCQDNQVGWIDWKALKKNESLFQFVKNAIAFRKEHPILHVPGEMYGVDYQTRGLPDVSLHGERAWYMNSENTSRLLGIMYCGAYAHRADGSEDASIYVAYNF
;
A
#
# COMPACT_ATOMS: atom_id res chain seq x y z
N GLU A 1 -14.17 10.13 14.57
CA GLU A 1 -14.21 11.38 13.79
C GLU A 1 -13.85 11.18 12.32
N MET A 2 -12.88 10.29 11.98
CA MET A 2 -12.42 10.07 10.60
C MET A 2 -13.35 9.22 9.72
N ILE A 3 -14.25 8.44 10.28
CA ILE A 3 -15.12 7.53 9.51
C ILE A 3 -15.91 8.23 8.39
N PRO A 4 -16.53 9.41 8.60
CA PRO A 4 -17.23 10.12 7.52
C PRO A 4 -16.30 10.46 6.34
N TYR A 5 -15.07 10.89 6.63
CA TYR A 5 -14.04 11.18 5.63
C TYR A 5 -13.66 9.94 4.81
N TRP A 6 -13.40 8.81 5.47
CA TRP A 6 -13.07 7.56 4.79
C TRP A 6 -14.21 7.04 3.92
N LYS A 7 -15.44 7.20 4.39
CA LYS A 7 -16.64 6.88 3.58
C LYS A 7 -16.79 7.80 2.38
N GLU A 8 -16.53 9.08 2.55
CA GLU A 8 -16.57 10.05 1.46
C GLU A 8 -15.51 9.76 0.41
N LEU A 9 -14.26 9.46 0.82
CA LEU A 9 -13.18 9.05 -0.08
C LEU A 9 -13.52 7.73 -0.80
N GLY A 10 -14.32 6.88 -0.18
CA GLY A 10 -14.81 5.65 -0.78
C GLY A 10 -13.93 4.43 -0.48
N ILE A 11 -13.06 4.47 0.53
CA ILE A 11 -12.30 3.30 0.97
C ILE A 11 -13.19 2.34 1.76
N ASN A 12 -12.82 1.07 1.79
CA ASN A 12 -13.54 0.00 2.48
C ASN A 12 -12.68 -0.74 3.53
N THR A 13 -11.42 -0.42 3.60
CA THR A 13 -10.47 -1.04 4.52
C THR A 13 -9.46 0.02 4.97
N ILE A 14 -9.16 0.03 6.26
CA ILE A 14 -8.02 0.78 6.79
C ILE A 14 -6.95 -0.19 7.26
N GLU A 15 -5.70 0.16 7.06
CA GLU A 15 -4.55 -0.51 7.63
C GLU A 15 -3.90 0.41 8.65
N LEU A 16 -3.77 -0.08 9.87
CA LEU A 16 -3.14 0.65 10.97
C LEU A 16 -1.70 0.20 11.09
N MET A 17 -0.79 1.14 11.15
CA MET A 17 0.55 0.90 11.67
C MET A 17 0.45 0.28 13.07
N PRO A 18 1.52 -0.30 13.64
CA PRO A 18 1.45 -0.99 14.91
C PRO A 18 0.68 -0.22 15.99
N ALA A 19 -0.48 -0.76 16.38
CA ALA A 19 -1.38 -0.17 17.39
C ALA A 19 -1.38 -0.98 18.70
N TYR A 20 -0.54 -2.01 18.82
CA TYR A 20 -0.24 -2.68 20.09
C TYR A 20 0.80 -1.90 20.89
N GLU A 21 0.89 -2.15 22.18
CA GLU A 21 1.89 -1.52 23.04
C GLU A 21 3.31 -1.95 22.65
N PHE A 22 4.20 -1.02 22.36
CA PHE A 22 5.58 -1.28 21.97
C PHE A 22 6.56 -0.35 22.71
N MET A 23 7.82 -0.73 22.75
CA MET A 23 8.88 0.08 23.32
C MET A 23 9.17 1.27 22.41
N GLU A 24 8.95 2.48 22.90
CA GLU A 24 9.20 3.72 22.14
C GLU A 24 10.67 4.12 22.15
N SER A 25 11.39 3.73 23.19
CA SER A 25 12.82 4.01 23.37
C SER A 25 13.52 2.74 23.82
N GLY A 26 14.63 2.39 23.20
CA GLY A 26 15.42 1.24 23.61
C GLY A 26 16.26 0.68 22.47
N THR A 27 17.41 0.13 22.82
CA THR A 27 18.20 -0.71 21.92
C THR A 27 17.61 -2.11 21.96
N CYS A 28 16.93 -2.56 20.91
CA CYS A 28 16.80 -4.00 20.68
C CYS A 28 18.21 -4.55 20.46
N LYS A 29 18.67 -5.40 21.36
CA LYS A 29 19.94 -6.12 21.20
C LYS A 29 19.70 -7.26 20.19
N ASN A 30 19.83 -7.01 18.91
CA ASN A 30 19.52 -7.97 17.88
C ASN A 30 20.65 -8.09 16.88
N SER A 31 20.84 -9.27 16.37
CA SER A 31 21.80 -9.85 15.42
C SER A 31 22.93 -8.96 14.85
N GLU A 32 24.07 -9.54 14.48
CA GLU A 32 25.29 -8.79 14.11
C GLU A 32 25.13 -7.88 12.89
N SER A 33 24.22 -8.16 11.98
CA SER A 33 23.89 -7.30 10.84
C SER A 33 22.95 -6.12 11.20
N GLU A 34 22.05 -6.31 12.17
CA GLU A 34 21.19 -5.28 12.73
C GLU A 34 21.90 -4.46 13.81
N LYS A 35 22.96 -5.00 14.46
CA LYS A 35 23.80 -4.24 15.38
C LYS A 35 24.41 -2.97 14.77
N MET A 36 24.75 -2.98 13.49
CA MET A 36 25.27 -1.79 12.82
C MET A 36 24.20 -0.71 12.60
N VAL A 37 22.93 -1.07 12.57
CA VAL A 37 21.82 -0.13 12.38
C VAL A 37 21.22 0.33 13.72
N SER A 38 21.04 -0.58 14.70
CA SER A 38 20.29 -0.27 15.93
C SER A 38 21.10 0.37 17.08
N GLU A 39 22.38 0.02 17.27
CA GLU A 39 23.16 0.56 18.42
C GLU A 39 23.57 2.02 18.26
N LYS A 40 23.64 2.53 17.02
CA LYS A 40 23.91 3.96 16.77
C LYS A 40 22.66 4.84 16.73
N HIS A 41 21.45 4.28 16.57
CA HIS A 41 20.30 5.04 16.10
C HIS A 41 19.27 5.43 17.17
N THR A 42 19.33 4.93 18.41
CA THR A 42 18.26 5.15 19.38
C THR A 42 18.62 5.96 20.62
N GLN A 43 19.80 6.52 20.73
CA GLN A 43 20.14 7.36 21.90
C GLN A 43 19.26 8.61 21.92
N GLY A 44 18.17 8.55 22.71
CA GLY A 44 17.31 9.69 23.02
C GLY A 44 16.20 9.97 22.02
N ARG A 45 15.93 9.08 21.04
CA ARG A 45 14.83 9.22 20.08
C ARG A 45 13.67 8.32 20.41
N VAL A 46 12.47 8.82 20.18
CA VAL A 46 11.21 8.08 20.35
C VAL A 46 10.82 7.51 19.00
N ASN A 47 10.53 6.20 18.92
CA ASN A 47 10.00 5.56 17.73
C ASN A 47 8.47 5.59 17.77
N PHE A 48 7.86 6.28 16.82
CA PHE A 48 6.41 6.39 16.69
C PHE A 48 5.79 5.34 15.76
N TRP A 49 6.59 4.60 14.99
CA TRP A 49 6.07 3.61 14.05
C TRP A 49 5.79 2.23 14.66
N GLY A 50 6.55 1.85 15.70
CA GLY A 50 6.29 0.62 16.43
C GLY A 50 6.83 -0.67 15.80
N TYR A 51 7.73 -0.60 14.80
CA TYR A 51 8.40 -1.79 14.26
C TYR A 51 9.55 -2.23 15.18
N MET A 52 9.16 -2.55 16.42
CA MET A 52 10.04 -2.96 17.50
C MET A 52 9.38 -4.09 18.28
N TYR A 53 10.13 -4.72 19.18
CA TYR A 53 9.57 -5.69 20.12
C TYR A 53 8.45 -5.05 20.95
N GLY A 54 7.32 -5.73 21.09
CA GLY A 54 6.13 -5.17 21.72
C GLY A 54 5.48 -6.06 22.76
N TYR A 55 4.58 -5.45 23.52
CA TYR A 55 3.64 -6.12 24.42
C TYR A 55 2.37 -6.43 23.63
N TYR A 56 2.44 -7.47 22.81
CA TYR A 56 1.50 -7.80 21.73
C TYR A 56 0.04 -8.01 22.14
N PHE A 57 -0.29 -8.03 23.41
CA PHE A 57 -1.64 -8.31 23.91
C PHE A 57 -2.35 -7.10 24.50
N ALA A 58 -1.84 -5.91 24.27
CA ALA A 58 -2.43 -4.67 24.75
C ALA A 58 -2.43 -3.58 23.66
N PRO A 59 -3.49 -2.78 23.52
CA PRO A 59 -3.49 -1.60 22.66
C PRO A 59 -2.50 -0.55 23.16
N LYS A 60 -1.95 0.25 22.24
CA LYS A 60 -1.02 1.33 22.52
C LYS A 60 -1.68 2.40 23.38
N ARG A 61 -1.25 2.49 24.64
CA ARG A 61 -1.84 3.41 25.63
C ARG A 61 -1.74 4.87 25.21
N SER A 62 -0.59 5.28 24.67
CA SER A 62 -0.36 6.68 24.26
C SER A 62 -1.23 7.12 23.08
N TYR A 63 -1.87 6.22 22.35
CA TYR A 63 -2.79 6.56 21.25
C TYR A 63 -4.25 6.71 21.70
N CYS A 64 -4.54 6.39 22.96
CA CYS A 64 -5.89 6.43 23.49
C CYS A 64 -6.20 7.77 24.14
N ALA A 65 -7.42 8.25 23.91
CA ALA A 65 -7.93 9.49 24.51
C ALA A 65 -8.47 9.28 25.93
N THR A 66 -8.78 8.03 26.31
CA THR A 66 -9.33 7.67 27.63
C THR A 66 -8.35 6.81 28.42
N ASP A 67 -8.67 6.58 29.70
CA ASP A 67 -7.87 5.71 30.58
C ASP A 67 -8.16 4.21 30.37
N ASP A 68 -9.05 3.85 29.46
CA ASP A 68 -9.43 2.48 29.12
C ASP A 68 -9.14 2.16 27.64
N PRO A 69 -7.87 1.85 27.30
CA PRO A 69 -7.44 1.55 25.92
C PRO A 69 -8.19 0.35 25.31
N GLU A 70 -8.53 -0.63 26.13
CA GLU A 70 -9.24 -1.84 25.69
C GLU A 70 -10.63 -1.49 25.18
N LYS A 71 -11.41 -0.78 25.97
CA LYS A 71 -12.77 -0.35 25.62
C LYS A 71 -12.76 0.61 24.43
N GLU A 72 -11.78 1.50 24.39
CA GLU A 72 -11.65 2.46 23.30
C GLU A 72 -11.35 1.75 21.98
N PHE A 73 -10.39 0.82 21.96
CA PHE A 73 -10.07 0.07 20.75
C PHE A 73 -11.25 -0.82 20.29
N LYS A 74 -11.92 -1.52 21.19
CA LYS A 74 -13.14 -2.28 20.86
C LYS A 74 -14.22 -1.39 20.25
N THR A 75 -14.40 -0.19 20.82
CA THR A 75 -15.38 0.79 20.32
C THR A 75 -15.00 1.28 18.93
N PHE A 76 -13.71 1.49 18.68
CA PHE A 76 -13.18 1.90 17.37
C PHE A 76 -13.47 0.83 16.31
N ILE A 77 -13.11 -0.43 16.54
CA ILE A 77 -13.41 -1.54 15.61
C ILE A 77 -14.91 -1.67 15.36
N LYS A 78 -15.71 -1.64 16.42
CA LYS A 78 -17.19 -1.69 16.29
C LYS A 78 -17.73 -0.58 15.38
N LYS A 79 -17.23 0.66 15.51
CA LYS A 79 -17.68 1.79 14.68
C LYS A 79 -17.21 1.64 13.22
N LEU A 80 -16.03 1.09 12.98
CA LEU A 80 -15.57 0.78 11.62
C LEU A 80 -16.50 -0.25 10.96
N HIS A 81 -16.78 -1.34 11.64
CA HIS A 81 -17.69 -2.39 11.12
C HIS A 81 -19.10 -1.86 10.86
N GLN A 82 -19.64 -1.02 11.74
CA GLN A 82 -20.94 -0.34 11.51
C GLN A 82 -20.92 0.57 10.28
N ALA A 83 -19.76 1.09 9.91
CA ALA A 83 -19.58 1.90 8.71
C ALA A 83 -19.27 1.07 7.44
N GLY A 84 -19.13 -0.26 7.56
CA GLY A 84 -18.74 -1.16 6.47
C GLY A 84 -17.25 -1.08 6.12
N ILE A 85 -16.40 -0.67 7.08
CA ILE A 85 -14.95 -0.55 6.91
C ILE A 85 -14.27 -1.66 7.70
N ALA A 86 -13.43 -2.45 7.02
CA ALA A 86 -12.57 -3.45 7.63
C ALA A 86 -11.30 -2.81 8.23
N CYS A 87 -10.75 -3.45 9.25
CA CYS A 87 -9.51 -3.03 9.90
C CYS A 87 -8.43 -4.11 9.76
N ILE A 88 -7.32 -3.74 9.15
CA ILE A 88 -6.08 -4.51 9.12
C ILE A 88 -5.12 -3.87 10.11
N MET A 89 -4.34 -4.66 10.81
CA MET A 89 -3.33 -4.16 11.74
C MET A 89 -1.95 -4.72 11.37
N GLU A 90 -0.96 -3.85 11.30
CA GLU A 90 0.43 -4.24 11.15
C GLU A 90 0.96 -4.84 12.45
N MET A 91 1.63 -5.98 12.34
CA MET A 91 2.21 -6.71 13.47
C MET A 91 3.65 -7.04 13.15
N TYR A 92 4.58 -6.40 13.85
CA TYR A 92 6.01 -6.63 13.68
C TYR A 92 6.51 -7.62 14.73
N PHE A 93 7.07 -8.74 14.28
CA PHE A 93 7.67 -9.76 15.13
C PHE A 93 9.16 -9.90 14.80
N PRO A 94 10.05 -9.32 15.61
CA PRO A 94 11.49 -9.48 15.40
C PRO A 94 11.92 -10.94 15.54
N ARG A 95 13.08 -11.28 15.02
CA ARG A 95 13.61 -12.64 14.96
C ARG A 95 13.63 -13.37 16.31
N GLU A 96 13.80 -12.63 17.40
CA GLU A 96 13.82 -13.16 18.78
C GLU A 96 12.42 -13.45 19.33
N CYS A 97 11.37 -13.00 18.65
CA CYS A 97 10.01 -13.27 19.08
C CYS A 97 9.72 -14.77 18.99
N ASN A 98 9.16 -15.33 20.06
CA ASN A 98 8.72 -16.72 20.03
C ASN A 98 7.54 -16.88 19.04
N PRO A 99 7.63 -17.77 18.02
CA PRO A 99 6.57 -17.95 17.03
C PRO A 99 5.20 -18.31 17.63
N VAL A 100 5.16 -18.99 18.77
CA VAL A 100 3.92 -19.30 19.49
C VAL A 100 3.32 -18.03 20.09
N THR A 101 4.14 -17.11 20.59
CA THR A 101 3.67 -15.81 21.08
C THR A 101 3.08 -14.99 19.94
N ALA A 102 3.75 -14.93 18.78
CA ALA A 102 3.26 -14.24 17.60
C ALA A 102 1.91 -14.81 17.13
N LEU A 103 1.80 -16.14 17.01
CA LEU A 103 0.53 -16.79 16.65
C LEU A 103 -0.59 -16.46 17.63
N ARG A 104 -0.34 -16.57 18.94
CA ARG A 104 -1.34 -16.26 19.98
C ARG A 104 -1.73 -14.78 19.98
N ALA A 105 -0.81 -13.88 19.69
CA ALA A 105 -1.11 -12.46 19.56
C ALA A 105 -2.13 -12.21 18.43
N LEU A 106 -1.91 -12.78 17.24
CA LEU A 106 -2.85 -12.64 16.12
C LEU A 106 -4.22 -13.25 16.44
N GLN A 107 -4.24 -14.45 17.05
CA GLN A 107 -5.48 -15.06 17.51
C GLN A 107 -6.22 -14.18 18.53
N PHE A 108 -5.49 -13.58 19.48
CA PHE A 108 -6.05 -12.69 20.49
C PHE A 108 -6.69 -11.44 19.86
N TRP A 109 -5.99 -10.75 18.96
CA TRP A 109 -6.53 -9.56 18.30
C TRP A 109 -7.73 -9.88 17.42
N LYS A 110 -7.74 -11.03 16.74
CA LYS A 110 -8.90 -11.51 16.00
C LYS A 110 -10.09 -11.81 16.90
N LEU A 111 -9.90 -12.63 17.93
CA LEU A 111 -11.02 -13.15 18.74
C LEU A 111 -11.54 -12.13 19.75
N TYR A 112 -10.66 -11.28 20.28
CA TYR A 112 -10.99 -10.36 21.37
C TYR A 112 -11.33 -8.95 20.88
N TYR A 113 -10.64 -8.47 19.85
CA TYR A 113 -10.88 -7.15 19.27
C TYR A 113 -11.61 -7.19 17.92
N HIS A 114 -11.76 -8.34 17.31
CA HIS A 114 -12.40 -8.54 16.00
C HIS A 114 -11.68 -7.78 14.87
N VAL A 115 -10.35 -7.74 14.89
CA VAL A 115 -9.54 -7.24 13.79
C VAL A 115 -9.70 -8.16 12.58
N ASP A 116 -9.90 -7.61 11.37
CA ASP A 116 -10.26 -8.37 10.16
C ASP A 116 -9.07 -9.03 9.49
N GLY A 117 -7.86 -8.53 9.76
CA GLY A 117 -6.64 -9.08 9.18
C GLY A 117 -5.38 -8.46 9.73
N PHE A 118 -4.25 -9.02 9.30
CA PHE A 118 -2.93 -8.62 9.78
C PHE A 118 -1.94 -8.52 8.64
N HIS A 119 -1.17 -7.43 8.63
CA HIS A 119 0.05 -7.33 7.86
C HIS A 119 1.22 -7.75 8.77
N VAL A 120 1.79 -8.90 8.48
CA VAL A 120 2.80 -9.53 9.33
C VAL A 120 4.18 -9.19 8.82
N LEU A 121 4.97 -8.57 9.67
CA LEU A 121 6.29 -8.05 9.40
C LEU A 121 7.34 -8.69 10.33
N GLY A 122 8.59 -8.68 9.92
CA GLY A 122 9.69 -9.27 10.67
C GLY A 122 9.84 -10.79 10.50
N GLU A 123 10.89 -11.36 11.10
CA GLU A 123 11.31 -12.75 10.89
C GLU A 123 10.90 -13.68 12.05
N GLY A 124 10.21 -13.16 13.08
CA GLY A 124 9.88 -13.90 14.31
C GLY A 124 8.81 -14.98 14.13
N VAL A 125 8.10 -14.99 12.98
CA VAL A 125 7.08 -16.00 12.71
C VAL A 125 7.02 -16.31 11.21
N SER A 126 6.89 -17.60 10.87
CA SER A 126 6.77 -17.98 9.47
C SER A 126 5.34 -17.85 8.97
N ALA A 127 5.19 -17.35 7.73
CA ALA A 127 3.90 -17.29 7.04
C ALA A 127 3.20 -18.66 7.02
N LYS A 128 3.96 -19.75 6.82
CA LYS A 128 3.45 -21.12 6.84
C LYS A 128 2.69 -21.44 8.12
N LEU A 129 3.25 -21.12 9.29
CA LEU A 129 2.61 -21.38 10.59
C LEU A 129 1.25 -20.68 10.66
N LEU A 130 1.19 -19.41 10.27
CA LEU A 130 -0.01 -18.60 10.33
C LEU A 130 -1.08 -19.04 9.32
N MET A 131 -0.69 -19.33 8.08
CA MET A 131 -1.61 -19.79 7.02
C MET A 131 -2.27 -21.14 7.32
N HIS A 132 -1.65 -21.98 8.17
CA HIS A 132 -2.19 -23.29 8.52
C HIS A 132 -2.93 -23.30 9.86
N ASP A 133 -2.96 -22.20 10.59
CA ASP A 133 -3.72 -22.09 11.84
C ASP A 133 -5.22 -22.11 11.58
N GLY A 134 -5.96 -22.89 12.37
CA GLY A 134 -7.40 -23.06 12.21
C GLY A 134 -8.19 -21.81 12.61
N VAL A 135 -7.72 -21.05 13.60
CA VAL A 135 -8.37 -19.82 14.06
C VAL A 135 -8.19 -18.70 13.04
N LEU A 136 -7.02 -18.66 12.36
CA LEU A 136 -6.71 -17.62 11.37
C LEU A 136 -7.17 -17.98 9.95
N SER A 137 -7.84 -19.11 9.73
CA SER A 137 -8.15 -19.67 8.40
C SER A 137 -9.01 -18.77 7.50
N ASP A 138 -9.81 -17.88 8.08
CA ASP A 138 -10.68 -16.90 7.42
C ASP A 138 -10.20 -15.45 7.62
N THR A 139 -9.02 -15.27 8.24
CA THR A 139 -8.41 -13.97 8.50
C THR A 139 -7.57 -13.53 7.29
N ARG A 140 -7.64 -12.25 6.94
CA ARG A 140 -6.77 -11.69 5.92
C ARG A 140 -5.35 -11.57 6.45
N LEU A 141 -4.42 -12.35 5.88
CA LEU A 141 -3.00 -12.34 6.24
C LEU A 141 -2.19 -11.79 5.09
N MET A 142 -1.41 -10.76 5.35
CA MET A 142 -0.60 -10.04 4.39
C MET A 142 0.87 -10.19 4.74
N PHE A 143 1.69 -10.47 3.73
CA PHE A 143 3.13 -10.69 3.87
C PHE A 143 3.89 -10.01 2.74
N HIS A 144 5.15 -9.69 2.96
CA HIS A 144 6.05 -9.27 1.88
C HIS A 144 6.49 -10.46 1.03
N ASP A 145 6.78 -11.59 1.66
CA ASP A 145 7.21 -12.81 0.99
C ASP A 145 6.65 -14.05 1.66
N PHE A 146 6.36 -15.06 0.86
CA PHE A 146 5.94 -16.40 1.32
C PHE A 146 6.05 -17.41 0.18
N ASP A 147 6.15 -18.68 0.52
CA ASP A 147 6.11 -19.79 -0.43
C ASP A 147 4.66 -20.07 -0.86
N GLU A 148 4.35 -19.79 -2.11
CA GLU A 148 3.01 -19.99 -2.71
C GLU A 148 2.53 -21.45 -2.60
N SER A 149 3.45 -22.43 -2.58
CA SER A 149 3.11 -23.85 -2.44
C SER A 149 2.46 -24.17 -1.08
N GLN A 150 2.61 -23.29 -0.10
CA GLN A 150 2.05 -23.43 1.25
C GLN A 150 0.57 -22.98 1.32
N ILE A 151 0.06 -22.29 0.30
CA ILE A 151 -1.34 -21.85 0.28
C ILE A 151 -2.26 -23.05 0.06
N ARG A 152 -3.30 -23.17 0.86
CA ARG A 152 -4.30 -24.23 0.69
C ARG A 152 -5.07 -24.03 -0.62
N LYS A 153 -4.90 -24.92 -1.60
CA LYS A 153 -5.40 -24.85 -2.98
C LYS A 153 -6.93 -24.90 -3.16
N LYS A 154 -7.74 -24.90 -2.09
CA LYS A 154 -9.18 -25.17 -2.16
C LYS A 154 -10.09 -23.93 -2.15
N LYS A 155 -9.53 -22.73 -2.10
CA LYS A 155 -10.35 -21.50 -2.12
C LYS A 155 -10.56 -21.03 -3.56
N LYS A 156 -11.77 -20.56 -3.84
CA LYS A 156 -12.06 -19.86 -5.08
C LYS A 156 -11.31 -18.53 -5.13
N PRO A 157 -11.04 -17.97 -6.33
CA PRO A 157 -10.38 -16.67 -6.44
C PRO A 157 -11.07 -15.53 -5.66
N GLU A 158 -12.38 -15.62 -5.43
CA GLU A 158 -13.18 -14.66 -4.65
C GLU A 158 -12.89 -14.74 -3.14
N ASP A 159 -12.39 -15.88 -2.65
CA ASP A 159 -12.20 -16.16 -1.22
C ASP A 159 -10.74 -16.03 -0.77
N LYS A 160 -9.93 -15.23 -1.44
CA LYS A 160 -8.52 -15.01 -1.08
C LYS A 160 -8.39 -14.40 0.31
N CYS A 161 -7.72 -15.10 1.23
CA CYS A 161 -7.38 -14.57 2.55
C CYS A 161 -5.89 -14.23 2.69
N ILE A 162 -5.04 -14.68 1.77
CA ILE A 162 -3.62 -14.39 1.75
C ILE A 162 -3.35 -13.30 0.76
N ALA A 163 -2.50 -12.34 1.11
CA ALA A 163 -2.09 -11.27 0.23
C ALA A 163 -0.57 -11.05 0.28
N GLN A 164 -0.01 -10.67 -0.86
CA GLN A 164 1.38 -10.24 -0.98
C GLN A 164 1.46 -8.74 -1.16
N TYR A 165 2.25 -8.08 -0.33
CA TYR A 165 2.70 -6.72 -0.60
C TYR A 165 3.64 -6.72 -1.80
N ASN A 166 3.46 -5.77 -2.72
CA ASN A 166 4.17 -5.74 -3.99
C ASN A 166 5.11 -4.53 -4.08
N PRO A 167 6.29 -4.55 -3.42
CA PRO A 167 7.26 -3.47 -3.52
C PRO A 167 7.77 -3.28 -4.95
N GLY A 168 7.77 -4.35 -5.77
CA GLY A 168 8.10 -4.28 -7.19
C GLY A 168 7.16 -3.35 -7.96
N PHE A 169 5.88 -3.31 -7.61
CA PHE A 169 4.94 -2.35 -8.20
C PHE A 169 5.39 -0.91 -7.95
N LEU A 170 5.68 -0.55 -6.70
CA LEU A 170 6.18 0.78 -6.36
C LEU A 170 7.43 1.14 -7.15
N GLN A 171 8.43 0.23 -7.16
CA GLN A 171 9.71 0.49 -7.79
C GLN A 171 9.58 0.67 -9.31
N ASP A 172 8.96 -0.29 -9.98
CA ASP A 172 8.89 -0.31 -11.44
C ASP A 172 7.88 0.71 -11.99
N MET A 173 6.75 0.92 -11.30
CA MET A 173 5.77 1.90 -11.75
C MET A 173 6.24 3.35 -11.52
N ARG A 174 7.01 3.63 -10.46
CA ARG A 174 7.69 4.93 -10.31
C ARG A 174 8.73 5.16 -11.41
N ARG A 175 9.49 4.11 -11.78
CA ARG A 175 10.46 4.18 -12.88
C ARG A 175 9.78 4.38 -14.22
N PHE A 176 8.67 3.70 -14.47
CA PHE A 176 7.87 3.90 -15.68
C PHE A 176 7.26 5.31 -15.72
N LEU A 177 6.70 5.80 -14.63
CA LEU A 177 6.12 7.14 -14.49
C LEU A 177 7.12 8.27 -14.78
N LYS A 178 8.38 8.11 -14.37
CA LYS A 178 9.44 9.09 -14.67
C LYS A 178 10.15 8.87 -16.00
N SER A 179 9.67 7.92 -16.82
CA SER A 179 10.18 7.65 -18.17
C SER A 179 11.58 6.99 -18.21
N ASP A 180 11.89 6.12 -17.22
CA ASP A 180 13.11 5.31 -17.28
C ASP A 180 13.06 4.31 -18.45
N GLU A 181 14.23 3.89 -18.91
CA GLU A 181 14.35 2.88 -19.96
C GLU A 181 13.92 1.49 -19.48
N ASP A 182 13.44 0.67 -20.43
CA ASP A 182 13.10 -0.75 -20.24
C ASP A 182 12.01 -1.02 -19.20
N MET A 183 11.02 -0.12 -19.05
CA MET A 183 9.97 -0.27 -18.04
C MET A 183 8.62 -0.76 -18.59
N VAL A 184 8.41 -0.80 -19.90
CA VAL A 184 7.11 -1.16 -20.49
C VAL A 184 6.69 -2.59 -20.13
N SER A 185 7.62 -3.55 -20.23
CA SER A 185 7.33 -4.95 -19.89
C SER A 185 7.04 -5.15 -18.41
N ALA A 186 7.80 -4.49 -17.52
CA ALA A 186 7.58 -4.52 -16.08
C ALA A 186 6.23 -3.88 -15.71
N ALA A 187 5.90 -2.73 -16.30
CA ALA A 187 4.61 -2.08 -16.10
C ALA A 187 3.43 -2.97 -16.55
N ALA A 188 3.53 -3.56 -17.75
CA ALA A 188 2.52 -4.47 -18.27
C ALA A 188 2.32 -5.72 -17.40
N TYR A 189 3.40 -6.23 -16.78
CA TYR A 189 3.33 -7.32 -15.81
C TYR A 189 2.59 -6.89 -14.55
N HIS A 190 3.02 -5.80 -13.92
CA HIS A 190 2.44 -5.34 -12.65
C HIS A 190 0.98 -4.94 -12.75
N ILE A 191 0.59 -4.29 -13.85
CA ILE A 191 -0.79 -3.84 -14.05
C ILE A 191 -1.77 -5.00 -14.15
N ARG A 192 -1.37 -6.15 -14.71
CA ARG A 192 -2.21 -7.33 -14.88
C ARG A 192 -2.13 -8.34 -13.74
N ARG A 193 -1.12 -8.23 -12.87
CA ARG A 193 -0.82 -9.26 -11.87
C ARG A 193 -1.95 -9.41 -10.85
N ASN A 194 -2.61 -10.56 -10.88
CA ASN A 194 -3.67 -10.94 -9.94
C ASN A 194 -3.79 -12.47 -9.82
N PRO A 195 -2.85 -13.16 -9.18
CA PRO A 195 -2.84 -14.61 -9.04
C PRO A 195 -4.15 -15.17 -8.49
N ASN A 196 -4.54 -16.38 -8.89
CA ASN A 196 -5.82 -16.99 -8.49
C ASN A 196 -5.88 -17.38 -6.99
N ILE A 197 -4.73 -17.62 -6.35
CA ILE A 197 -4.66 -18.22 -5.01
C ILE A 197 -4.33 -17.22 -3.90
N TYR A 198 -3.84 -16.02 -4.22
CA TYR A 198 -3.58 -14.93 -3.28
C TYR A 198 -3.85 -13.57 -3.92
N ALA A 199 -4.07 -12.56 -3.10
CA ALA A 199 -4.20 -11.19 -3.55
C ALA A 199 -2.83 -10.51 -3.65
N VAL A 200 -2.73 -9.47 -4.49
CA VAL A 200 -1.53 -8.64 -4.61
C VAL A 200 -1.89 -7.21 -4.22
N ILE A 201 -1.17 -6.63 -3.27
CA ILE A 201 -1.40 -5.26 -2.80
C ILE A 201 -0.44 -4.34 -3.55
N ASN A 202 -0.99 -3.48 -4.39
CA ASN A 202 -0.27 -2.53 -5.23
C ASN A 202 -0.33 -1.13 -4.60
N TYR A 203 0.82 -0.46 -4.53
CA TYR A 203 0.94 0.88 -3.96
C TYR A 203 2.08 1.67 -4.62
N MET A 204 1.97 3.00 -4.58
CA MET A 204 3.00 3.92 -5.08
C MET A 204 3.72 4.65 -3.94
N ALA A 205 3.18 4.63 -2.72
CA ALA A 205 3.79 5.19 -1.53
C ALA A 205 3.35 4.40 -0.29
N CYS A 206 4.19 4.38 0.72
CA CYS A 206 3.92 3.83 2.06
C CYS A 206 4.71 4.66 3.09
N GLN A 207 4.61 4.30 4.37
CA GLN A 207 5.33 4.98 5.46
C GLN A 207 6.85 4.91 5.31
N ASP A 208 7.38 3.81 4.78
CA ASP A 208 8.82 3.62 4.51
C ASP A 208 9.16 4.09 3.10
N GLY A 209 9.38 5.38 2.94
CA GLY A 209 9.70 6.00 1.67
C GLY A 209 9.09 7.39 1.48
N PHE A 210 9.15 7.90 0.27
CA PHE A 210 8.51 9.16 -0.09
C PHE A 210 7.01 9.01 -0.23
N THR A 211 6.25 10.01 0.27
CA THR A 211 4.85 10.22 -0.09
C THR A 211 4.69 10.44 -1.60
N MET A 212 3.48 10.37 -2.14
CA MET A 212 3.27 10.68 -3.57
C MET A 212 3.67 12.12 -3.93
N ASN A 213 3.50 13.05 -3.01
CA ASN A 213 3.93 14.43 -3.23
C ASN A 213 5.46 14.55 -3.20
N ASP A 214 6.11 13.85 -2.27
CA ASP A 214 7.57 13.92 -2.13
C ASP A 214 8.28 13.20 -3.28
N MET A 215 7.73 12.11 -3.83
CA MET A 215 8.31 11.41 -4.98
C MET A 215 8.39 12.26 -6.26
N VAL A 216 7.55 13.31 -6.38
CA VAL A 216 7.58 14.25 -7.51
C VAL A 216 8.23 15.60 -7.16
N THR A 217 8.71 15.72 -5.91
CA THR A 217 9.25 16.97 -5.37
C THR A 217 10.73 16.86 -5.04
N TYR A 218 11.20 15.66 -4.66
CA TYR A 218 12.55 15.42 -4.21
C TYR A 218 13.20 14.26 -4.96
N ASN A 219 14.47 14.43 -5.34
CA ASN A 219 15.30 13.33 -5.82
C ASN A 219 16.06 12.68 -4.69
N TYR A 220 16.43 13.46 -3.68
CA TYR A 220 17.25 13.03 -2.56
C TYR A 220 16.43 13.03 -1.26
N ARG A 221 16.78 12.12 -0.35
CA ARG A 221 16.19 12.13 0.99
C ARG A 221 16.68 13.34 1.80
N HIS A 222 15.81 13.87 2.64
CA HIS A 222 16.05 15.00 3.54
C HIS A 222 15.70 14.57 4.97
N ASN A 223 16.50 13.64 5.52
CA ASN A 223 16.29 13.03 6.84
C ASN A 223 17.12 13.73 7.93
N GLU A 224 17.64 14.95 7.70
CA GLU A 224 18.48 15.68 8.64
C GLU A 224 17.80 15.86 10.00
N ALA A 225 16.47 16.03 10.02
CA ALA A 225 15.67 16.14 11.23
C ALA A 225 15.74 14.87 12.11
N ASN A 226 16.06 13.71 11.54
CA ASN A 226 16.24 12.46 12.27
C ASN A 226 17.58 12.39 13.02
N GLN A 227 18.49 13.35 12.80
CA GLN A 227 19.81 13.42 13.44
C GLN A 227 20.69 12.16 13.24
N GLU A 228 20.56 11.52 12.09
CA GLU A 228 21.31 10.33 11.68
C GLU A 228 22.27 10.63 10.52
N ASN A 229 22.70 11.90 10.41
CA ASN A 229 23.57 12.39 9.36
C ASN A 229 23.00 12.11 7.94
N ASN A 230 21.67 12.07 7.81
CA ASN A 230 20.98 11.75 6.56
C ASN A 230 21.39 10.37 5.96
N GLN A 231 21.70 9.38 6.83
CA GLN A 231 22.14 8.04 6.42
C GLN A 231 21.02 6.98 6.57
N ASP A 232 19.97 7.31 7.31
CA ASP A 232 18.79 6.47 7.55
C ASP A 232 17.81 6.51 6.35
N GLY A 233 16.92 5.53 6.31
CA GLY A 233 15.94 5.37 5.24
C GLY A 233 16.56 4.94 3.90
N SER A 234 15.72 4.75 2.88
CA SER A 234 16.16 4.34 1.55
C SER A 234 17.07 5.38 0.90
N SER A 235 18.19 4.94 0.32
CA SER A 235 19.08 5.82 -0.46
C SER A 235 18.54 6.12 -1.86
N TYR A 236 17.61 5.31 -2.37
CA TYR A 236 17.04 5.46 -3.71
C TYR A 236 15.51 5.33 -3.67
N ASN A 237 14.82 6.43 -4.01
CA ASN A 237 13.36 6.53 -3.86
C ASN A 237 12.60 6.33 -5.18
N TYR A 238 13.25 6.05 -6.28
CA TYR A 238 12.64 5.96 -7.62
C TYR A 238 11.84 7.22 -7.97
N SER A 239 12.28 8.37 -7.49
CA SER A 239 11.58 9.66 -7.57
C SER A 239 12.10 10.53 -8.71
N TRP A 240 11.34 11.57 -9.05
CA TRP A 240 11.74 12.62 -9.97
C TRP A 240 11.19 13.97 -9.52
N ASN A 241 12.06 14.92 -9.18
CA ASN A 241 11.70 16.24 -8.67
C ASN A 241 11.06 17.20 -9.71
N CYS A 242 10.78 16.72 -10.91
CA CYS A 242 10.26 17.50 -12.03
C CYS A 242 11.12 18.73 -12.38
N GLY A 243 12.45 18.60 -12.19
CA GLY A 243 13.45 19.60 -12.55
C GLY A 243 13.80 20.64 -11.49
N VAL A 244 13.22 20.55 -10.27
CA VAL A 244 13.55 21.44 -9.14
C VAL A 244 13.48 20.63 -7.84
N GLU A 245 14.57 20.56 -7.10
CA GLU A 245 14.60 19.93 -5.78
C GLU A 245 13.84 20.78 -4.76
N GLY A 246 12.89 20.14 -4.05
CA GLY A 246 12.07 20.80 -3.06
C GLY A 246 10.91 21.65 -3.63
N PRO A 247 10.22 22.43 -2.77
CA PRO A 247 9.06 23.23 -3.17
C PRO A 247 9.37 24.25 -4.27
N SER A 248 8.42 24.46 -5.20
CA SER A 248 8.58 25.42 -6.31
C SER A 248 7.36 26.29 -6.48
N ARG A 249 7.59 27.61 -6.76
CA ARG A 249 6.54 28.55 -7.13
C ARG A 249 6.30 28.62 -8.65
N ARG A 250 7.16 27.98 -9.46
CA ARG A 250 7.03 27.97 -10.92
C ARG A 250 5.80 27.19 -11.34
N LEU A 251 4.89 27.82 -12.08
CA LEU A 251 3.62 27.22 -12.48
C LEU A 251 3.80 25.91 -13.24
N GLN A 252 4.73 25.87 -14.20
CA GLN A 252 5.01 24.69 -15.02
C GLN A 252 5.45 23.47 -14.17
N ILE A 253 6.31 23.70 -13.17
CA ILE A 253 6.78 22.64 -12.26
C ILE A 253 5.62 22.12 -11.41
N ARG A 254 4.78 23.01 -10.86
CA ARG A 254 3.61 22.63 -10.08
C ARG A 254 2.61 21.82 -10.90
N GLN A 255 2.30 22.27 -12.11
CA GLN A 255 1.41 21.54 -13.02
C GLN A 255 1.95 20.17 -13.41
N MET A 256 3.27 20.07 -13.65
CA MET A 256 3.92 18.77 -13.92
C MET A 256 3.79 17.83 -12.73
N ARG A 257 4.12 18.26 -11.52
CA ARG A 257 3.99 17.48 -10.28
C ARG A 257 2.55 17.01 -10.06
N GLU A 258 1.59 17.92 -10.20
CA GLU A 258 0.18 17.62 -10.05
C GLU A 258 -0.31 16.58 -11.08
N ARG A 259 0.17 16.65 -12.32
CA ARG A 259 -0.08 15.63 -13.34
C ARG A 259 0.50 14.28 -12.95
N GLN A 260 1.74 14.24 -12.50
CA GLN A 260 2.41 12.99 -12.12
C GLN A 260 1.77 12.33 -10.90
N ILE A 261 1.30 13.09 -9.92
CA ILE A 261 0.54 12.54 -8.79
C ILE A 261 -0.76 11.91 -9.28
N ARG A 262 -1.53 12.58 -10.15
CA ARG A 262 -2.75 12.00 -10.73
C ARG A 262 -2.47 10.75 -11.55
N ASN A 263 -1.40 10.73 -12.34
CA ASN A 263 -0.97 9.55 -13.09
C ASN A 263 -0.64 8.40 -12.15
N ALA A 264 0.08 8.65 -11.05
CA ALA A 264 0.41 7.65 -10.04
C ALA A 264 -0.85 7.03 -9.42
N PHE A 265 -1.85 7.82 -9.07
CA PHE A 265 -3.14 7.30 -8.58
C PHE A 265 -3.86 6.44 -9.63
N LEU A 266 -3.89 6.87 -10.89
CA LEU A 266 -4.49 6.07 -11.95
C LEU A 266 -3.74 4.76 -12.18
N MET A 267 -2.42 4.75 -12.09
CA MET A 267 -1.63 3.52 -12.19
C MET A 267 -2.03 2.50 -11.11
N VAL A 268 -2.21 2.93 -9.87
CA VAL A 268 -2.66 2.05 -8.78
C VAL A 268 -4.12 1.62 -8.96
N LEU A 269 -5.00 2.57 -9.24
CA LEU A 269 -6.45 2.33 -9.24
C LEU A 269 -6.97 1.63 -10.50
N LEU A 270 -6.27 1.71 -11.63
CA LEU A 270 -6.63 1.03 -12.88
C LEU A 270 -5.88 -0.30 -13.11
N SER A 271 -5.02 -0.68 -12.18
CA SER A 271 -4.34 -1.98 -12.20
C SER A 271 -5.19 -3.06 -11.53
N GLN A 272 -4.99 -4.32 -11.91
CA GLN A 272 -5.54 -5.47 -11.19
C GLN A 272 -4.94 -5.56 -9.78
N GLY A 273 -5.47 -6.46 -8.95
CA GLY A 273 -5.05 -6.59 -7.54
C GLY A 273 -5.76 -5.61 -6.61
N VAL A 274 -5.21 -5.41 -5.42
CA VAL A 274 -5.77 -4.57 -4.36
C VAL A 274 -4.99 -3.26 -4.28
N PRO A 275 -5.62 -2.12 -4.54
CA PRO A 275 -4.95 -0.82 -4.41
C PRO A 275 -4.81 -0.42 -2.93
N MET A 276 -3.63 0.06 -2.55
CA MET A 276 -3.37 0.71 -1.26
C MET A 276 -2.94 2.16 -1.50
N ILE A 277 -3.49 3.07 -0.70
CA ILE A 277 -3.17 4.49 -0.68
C ILE A 277 -2.59 4.82 0.68
N TYR A 278 -1.44 5.46 0.72
CA TYR A 278 -0.86 5.98 1.96
C TYR A 278 -1.66 7.22 2.41
N GLY A 279 -2.10 7.21 3.68
CA GLY A 279 -3.02 8.25 4.19
C GLY A 279 -2.44 9.66 4.08
N GLY A 280 -3.21 10.56 3.46
CA GLY A 280 -2.81 11.94 3.17
C GLY A 280 -2.32 12.17 1.73
N ASP A 281 -1.91 11.14 1.02
CA ASP A 281 -1.50 11.27 -0.39
C ASP A 281 -2.63 11.81 -1.26
N GLU A 282 -3.88 11.44 -0.96
CA GLU A 282 -5.10 11.85 -1.68
C GLU A 282 -5.37 13.36 -1.66
N PHE A 283 -4.68 14.09 -0.81
CA PHE A 283 -4.66 15.56 -0.83
C PHE A 283 -3.24 16.14 -0.80
N GLY A 284 -2.24 15.32 -1.16
CA GLY A 284 -0.87 15.78 -1.40
C GLY A 284 -0.08 16.10 -0.14
N ASN A 285 -0.24 15.29 0.92
CA ASN A 285 0.59 15.37 2.11
C ASN A 285 2.08 15.22 1.77
N SER A 286 2.94 15.90 2.51
CA SER A 286 4.39 15.87 2.33
C SER A 286 5.08 15.71 3.67
N GLN A 287 6.13 14.91 3.68
CA GLN A 287 7.08 14.78 4.79
C GLN A 287 8.35 15.62 4.56
N ASN A 288 8.24 16.63 3.65
CA ASN A 288 9.36 17.53 3.28
C ASN A 288 10.62 16.81 2.79
N GLY A 289 10.44 15.67 2.09
CA GLY A 289 11.54 14.86 1.60
C GLY A 289 12.17 13.93 2.65
N ASN A 290 11.62 13.87 3.87
CA ASN A 290 11.98 12.85 4.83
C ASN A 290 11.31 11.53 4.45
N ASN A 291 12.10 10.51 4.11
CA ASN A 291 11.60 9.21 3.71
C ASN A 291 11.64 8.15 4.82
N ASN A 292 11.86 8.58 6.08
CA ASN A 292 11.96 7.70 7.24
C ASN A 292 11.53 8.45 8.52
N ALA A 293 10.30 8.97 8.55
CA ALA A 293 9.80 9.87 9.58
C ALA A 293 9.48 9.17 10.93
N TYR A 294 10.08 8.01 11.22
CA TYR A 294 9.77 7.16 12.37
C TYR A 294 9.89 7.85 13.75
N CYS A 295 10.75 8.86 13.85
CA CYS A 295 11.03 9.60 15.08
C CYS A 295 10.53 11.05 15.06
N GLN A 296 9.65 11.40 14.13
CA GLN A 296 9.18 12.76 13.92
C GLN A 296 7.75 12.95 14.46
N ASP A 297 7.64 13.40 15.72
CA ASP A 297 6.36 13.84 16.31
C ASP A 297 6.17 15.36 16.11
N ASN A 298 6.15 15.77 14.84
CA ASN A 298 6.04 17.16 14.43
C ASN A 298 5.46 17.25 13.00
N GLN A 299 5.51 18.43 12.40
CA GLN A 299 4.99 18.70 11.05
C GLN A 299 5.58 17.83 9.92
N VAL A 300 6.73 17.18 10.15
CA VAL A 300 7.30 16.23 9.18
C VAL A 300 6.53 14.91 9.22
N GLY A 301 6.24 14.37 10.41
CA GLY A 301 5.52 13.11 10.58
C GLY A 301 4.00 13.23 10.59
N TRP A 302 3.47 14.44 10.89
CA TRP A 302 2.02 14.65 10.96
C TRP A 302 1.39 14.87 9.59
N ILE A 303 0.14 14.42 9.44
CA ILE A 303 -0.68 14.75 8.28
C ILE A 303 -1.20 16.19 8.40
N ASP A 304 -0.90 17.04 7.41
CA ASP A 304 -1.45 18.40 7.34
C ASP A 304 -2.88 18.41 6.80
N TRP A 305 -3.85 18.25 7.68
CA TRP A 305 -5.28 18.29 7.34
C TRP A 305 -5.74 19.62 6.70
N LYS A 306 -4.99 20.71 6.86
CA LYS A 306 -5.30 21.98 6.18
C LYS A 306 -5.05 21.90 4.67
N ALA A 307 -4.16 20.99 4.26
CA ALA A 307 -3.88 20.74 2.85
C ALA A 307 -5.09 20.16 2.10
N LEU A 308 -6.00 19.46 2.78
CA LEU A 308 -7.22 18.92 2.18
C LEU A 308 -8.05 20.01 1.49
N LYS A 309 -8.31 21.11 2.18
CA LYS A 309 -9.05 22.25 1.60
C LYS A 309 -8.28 22.93 0.46
N LYS A 310 -6.96 23.05 0.60
CA LYS A 310 -6.10 23.66 -0.41
C LYS A 310 -6.03 22.85 -1.69
N ASN A 311 -6.00 21.53 -1.56
CA ASN A 311 -5.83 20.57 -2.65
C ASN A 311 -7.11 19.77 -2.92
N GLU A 312 -8.28 20.38 -2.70
CA GLU A 312 -9.58 19.76 -2.88
C GLU A 312 -9.75 19.12 -4.28
N SER A 313 -9.17 19.75 -5.32
CA SER A 313 -9.23 19.20 -6.68
C SER A 313 -8.53 17.85 -6.82
N LEU A 314 -7.44 17.61 -6.08
CA LEU A 314 -6.77 16.31 -6.04
C LEU A 314 -7.61 15.30 -5.27
N PHE A 315 -8.15 15.69 -4.12
CA PHE A 315 -9.02 14.82 -3.34
C PHE A 315 -10.25 14.35 -4.14
N GLN A 316 -10.94 15.28 -4.82
CA GLN A 316 -12.07 14.94 -5.68
C GLN A 316 -11.67 14.04 -6.86
N PHE A 317 -10.49 14.24 -7.43
CA PHE A 317 -9.96 13.38 -8.48
C PHE A 317 -9.76 11.95 -7.97
N VAL A 318 -9.11 11.76 -6.82
CA VAL A 318 -8.86 10.43 -6.22
C VAL A 318 -10.18 9.75 -5.85
N LYS A 319 -11.11 10.48 -5.23
CA LYS A 319 -12.45 10.00 -4.91
C LYS A 319 -13.19 9.49 -6.15
N ASN A 320 -13.15 10.25 -7.24
CA ASN A 320 -13.79 9.88 -8.50
C ASN A 320 -13.11 8.64 -9.13
N ALA A 321 -11.78 8.54 -9.06
CA ALA A 321 -11.05 7.38 -9.56
C ALA A 321 -11.35 6.10 -8.75
N ILE A 322 -11.52 6.22 -7.44
CA ILE A 322 -11.97 5.11 -6.58
C ILE A 322 -13.39 4.70 -6.94
N ALA A 323 -14.30 5.67 -7.13
CA ALA A 323 -15.68 5.40 -7.54
C ALA A 323 -15.73 4.71 -8.91
N PHE A 324 -14.96 5.19 -9.89
CA PHE A 324 -14.83 4.58 -11.20
C PHE A 324 -14.36 3.12 -11.13
N ARG A 325 -13.31 2.84 -10.34
CA ARG A 325 -12.86 1.46 -10.14
C ARG A 325 -13.96 0.57 -9.56
N LYS A 326 -14.73 1.06 -8.60
CA LYS A 326 -15.83 0.30 -7.98
C LYS A 326 -16.98 0.04 -8.95
N GLU A 327 -17.27 0.98 -9.83
CA GLU A 327 -18.32 0.87 -10.85
C GLU A 327 -17.97 -0.15 -11.94
N HIS A 328 -16.66 -0.37 -12.16
CA HIS A 328 -16.16 -1.23 -13.24
C HIS A 328 -15.48 -2.51 -12.71
N PRO A 329 -16.23 -3.62 -12.54
CA PRO A 329 -15.71 -4.90 -12.08
C PRO A 329 -14.54 -5.43 -12.90
N ILE A 330 -14.46 -5.11 -14.19
CA ILE A 330 -13.35 -5.55 -15.06
C ILE A 330 -11.97 -5.04 -14.57
N LEU A 331 -11.92 -3.96 -13.79
CA LEU A 331 -10.68 -3.42 -13.20
C LEU A 331 -10.25 -4.17 -11.93
N HIS A 332 -11.09 -5.04 -11.39
CA HIS A 332 -10.82 -5.77 -10.15
C HIS A 332 -11.40 -7.19 -10.17
N VAL A 333 -11.16 -7.91 -11.26
CA VAL A 333 -11.60 -9.30 -11.37
C VAL A 333 -11.00 -10.15 -10.24
N PRO A 334 -11.70 -11.19 -9.77
CA PRO A 334 -11.24 -11.98 -8.64
C PRO A 334 -10.00 -12.83 -8.94
N GLY A 335 -9.77 -13.19 -10.21
CA GLY A 335 -8.71 -14.08 -10.64
C GLY A 335 -7.75 -13.47 -11.67
N GLU A 336 -6.87 -14.30 -12.19
CA GLU A 336 -5.88 -13.94 -13.19
C GLU A 336 -6.53 -13.68 -14.55
N MET A 337 -6.03 -12.67 -15.26
CA MET A 337 -6.36 -12.41 -16.66
C MET A 337 -5.38 -13.16 -17.58
N TYR A 338 -5.91 -13.89 -18.54
CA TYR A 338 -5.13 -14.81 -19.36
C TYR A 338 -4.64 -14.23 -20.69
N GLY A 339 -5.22 -13.14 -21.17
CA GLY A 339 -4.89 -12.54 -22.47
C GLY A 339 -5.36 -13.38 -23.65
N VAL A 340 -6.38 -14.22 -23.47
CA VAL A 340 -6.97 -15.08 -24.50
C VAL A 340 -8.49 -15.04 -24.44
N ASP A 341 -9.14 -15.32 -25.58
CA ASP A 341 -10.61 -15.42 -25.66
C ASP A 341 -11.08 -16.81 -25.23
N TYR A 342 -11.23 -17.04 -23.94
CA TYR A 342 -11.70 -18.31 -23.37
C TYR A 342 -13.23 -18.42 -23.24
N GLN A 343 -13.95 -17.35 -23.56
CA GLN A 343 -15.42 -17.32 -23.53
C GLN A 343 -16.07 -17.14 -24.92
N THR A 344 -15.29 -17.15 -25.99
CA THR A 344 -15.78 -16.95 -27.37
C THR A 344 -16.49 -15.58 -27.51
N ARG A 345 -15.88 -14.51 -26.97
CA ARG A 345 -16.42 -13.15 -27.03
C ARG A 345 -15.90 -12.33 -28.21
N GLY A 346 -15.01 -12.91 -29.01
CA GLY A 346 -14.33 -12.22 -30.11
C GLY A 346 -13.12 -11.39 -29.73
N LEU A 347 -12.88 -11.18 -28.40
CA LEU A 347 -11.77 -10.43 -27.83
C LEU A 347 -11.23 -11.17 -26.61
N PRO A 348 -9.92 -11.09 -26.32
CA PRO A 348 -9.37 -11.58 -25.06
C PRO A 348 -9.86 -10.74 -23.86
N ASP A 349 -9.80 -11.31 -22.67
CA ASP A 349 -10.12 -10.61 -21.41
C ASP A 349 -9.26 -9.36 -21.17
N VAL A 350 -7.98 -9.43 -21.56
CA VAL A 350 -7.04 -8.31 -21.56
C VAL A 350 -6.14 -8.36 -22.78
N SER A 351 -5.79 -7.21 -23.35
CA SER A 351 -4.82 -7.12 -24.43
C SER A 351 -3.87 -5.95 -24.25
N LEU A 352 -2.65 -6.11 -24.80
CA LEU A 352 -1.57 -5.14 -24.71
C LEU A 352 -1.31 -4.52 -26.07
N HIS A 353 -1.07 -3.22 -26.07
CA HIS A 353 -0.91 -2.41 -27.26
C HIS A 353 0.27 -1.45 -27.11
N GLY A 354 0.83 -1.06 -28.22
CA GLY A 354 1.79 0.03 -28.33
C GLY A 354 1.27 1.07 -29.31
N GLU A 355 2.14 1.61 -30.17
CA GLU A 355 1.77 2.46 -31.29
C GLU A 355 0.85 1.73 -32.29
N ARG A 356 1.00 0.41 -32.36
CA ARG A 356 0.14 -0.47 -33.16
C ARG A 356 -0.77 -1.26 -32.25
N ALA A 357 -2.02 -1.40 -32.67
CA ALA A 357 -2.99 -2.26 -31.98
C ALA A 357 -2.47 -3.70 -31.93
N TRP A 358 -2.67 -4.39 -30.82
CA TRP A 358 -2.27 -5.79 -30.59
C TRP A 358 -0.75 -6.04 -30.58
N TYR A 359 0.05 -5.01 -30.57
CA TYR A 359 1.51 -5.10 -30.54
C TYR A 359 2.08 -4.17 -29.46
N MET A 360 2.47 -4.73 -28.35
CA MET A 360 3.22 -4.02 -27.31
C MET A 360 4.69 -3.93 -27.72
N ASN A 361 5.21 -2.72 -27.85
CA ASN A 361 6.64 -2.52 -28.11
C ASN A 361 7.40 -2.60 -26.78
N SER A 362 8.24 -3.63 -26.61
CA SER A 362 9.08 -3.86 -25.43
C SER A 362 10.53 -3.43 -25.63
N GLU A 363 10.84 -2.65 -26.67
CA GLU A 363 12.18 -2.08 -26.81
C GLU A 363 12.49 -1.14 -25.64
N ASN A 364 13.77 -1.08 -25.24
CA ASN A 364 14.21 -0.29 -24.07
C ASN A 364 13.87 1.20 -24.19
N THR A 365 13.77 1.72 -25.40
CA THR A 365 13.40 3.13 -25.65
C THR A 365 11.90 3.40 -25.64
N SER A 366 11.06 2.36 -25.63
CA SER A 366 9.61 2.53 -25.62
C SER A 366 9.13 3.12 -24.28
N ARG A 367 8.15 4.04 -24.38
CA ARG A 367 7.52 4.72 -23.23
C ARG A 367 6.00 4.63 -23.29
N LEU A 368 5.49 3.86 -24.25
CA LEU A 368 4.06 3.76 -24.54
C LEU A 368 3.56 2.36 -24.19
N LEU A 369 2.51 2.31 -23.40
CA LEU A 369 1.77 1.08 -23.07
C LEU A 369 0.27 1.35 -23.16
N GLY A 370 -0.43 0.63 -24.04
CA GLY A 370 -1.89 0.55 -24.09
C GLY A 370 -2.36 -0.77 -23.48
N ILE A 371 -3.38 -0.72 -22.65
CA ILE A 371 -4.04 -1.90 -22.08
C ILE A 371 -5.53 -1.78 -22.33
N MET A 372 -6.12 -2.79 -22.95
CA MET A 372 -7.56 -2.92 -23.09
C MET A 372 -8.08 -4.05 -22.21
N TYR A 373 -9.00 -3.72 -21.33
CA TYR A 373 -9.79 -4.66 -20.54
C TYR A 373 -11.13 -4.88 -21.23
N CYS A 374 -11.46 -6.12 -21.57
CA CYS A 374 -12.73 -6.44 -22.23
C CYS A 374 -13.85 -6.61 -21.20
N GLY A 375 -14.79 -5.68 -21.17
CA GLY A 375 -15.88 -5.65 -20.20
C GLY A 375 -16.79 -6.87 -20.23
N ALA A 376 -16.87 -7.59 -21.36
CA ALA A 376 -17.67 -8.81 -21.51
C ALA A 376 -17.23 -9.96 -20.58
N TYR A 377 -16.06 -9.85 -19.94
CA TYR A 377 -15.55 -10.83 -18.96
C TYR A 377 -15.88 -10.49 -17.51
N ALA A 378 -16.59 -9.38 -17.25
CA ALA A 378 -17.03 -9.00 -15.93
C ALA A 378 -18.47 -8.50 -15.93
N HIS A 379 -19.19 -8.69 -14.83
CA HIS A 379 -20.59 -8.29 -14.70
C HIS A 379 -20.76 -7.29 -13.58
N ARG A 380 -21.55 -6.28 -13.82
CA ARG A 380 -21.98 -5.30 -12.83
C ARG A 380 -22.97 -5.91 -11.85
N ALA A 381 -23.25 -5.20 -10.77
CA ALA A 381 -24.17 -5.66 -9.73
C ALA A 381 -25.61 -5.95 -10.23
N ASP A 382 -26.02 -5.32 -11.32
CA ASP A 382 -27.32 -5.54 -11.98
C ASP A 382 -27.30 -6.73 -12.96
N GLY A 383 -26.18 -7.43 -13.11
CA GLY A 383 -25.99 -8.57 -14.02
C GLY A 383 -25.64 -8.18 -15.46
N SER A 384 -25.61 -6.91 -15.79
CA SER A 384 -25.15 -6.45 -17.13
C SER A 384 -23.64 -6.66 -17.30
N GLU A 385 -23.21 -6.84 -18.55
CA GLU A 385 -21.78 -6.83 -18.88
C GLU A 385 -21.19 -5.46 -18.59
N ASP A 386 -19.92 -5.43 -18.15
CA ASP A 386 -19.22 -4.18 -17.91
C ASP A 386 -18.79 -3.51 -19.22
N ALA A 387 -18.43 -2.24 -19.16
CA ALA A 387 -17.82 -1.54 -20.28
C ALA A 387 -16.38 -2.00 -20.52
N SER A 388 -15.97 -2.12 -21.78
CA SER A 388 -14.55 -2.29 -22.11
C SER A 388 -13.79 -0.99 -21.84
N ILE A 389 -12.63 -1.11 -21.19
CA ILE A 389 -11.83 0.03 -20.75
C ILE A 389 -10.46 -0.02 -21.40
N TYR A 390 -10.10 1.05 -22.12
CA TYR A 390 -8.78 1.21 -22.68
C TYR A 390 -8.00 2.26 -21.91
N VAL A 391 -6.81 1.89 -21.42
CA VAL A 391 -5.89 2.77 -20.69
C VAL A 391 -4.62 2.93 -21.50
N ALA A 392 -4.24 4.16 -21.83
CA ALA A 392 -3.00 4.47 -22.53
C ALA A 392 -2.04 5.24 -21.58
N TYR A 393 -0.87 4.70 -21.41
CA TYR A 393 0.25 5.33 -20.70
C TYR A 393 1.27 5.79 -21.72
N ASN A 394 1.66 7.06 -21.65
CA ASN A 394 2.64 7.68 -22.55
C ASN A 394 3.48 8.69 -21.75
N PHE A 395 4.74 8.33 -21.43
CA PHE A 395 5.63 9.07 -20.56
C PHE A 395 6.93 9.50 -21.23
#